data_fed96f77ab394782a278690df64bdf2e
#
_entry.id   fed96f77ab394782a278690df64bdf2e
#
_cell.length_a   1.000
_cell.length_b   1.000
_cell.length_c   1.000
_cell.angle_alpha   90.00
_cell.angle_beta   90.00
_cell.angle_gamma   90.00
#
_symmetry.space_group_name_H-M   'P 1'
#
loop_
_entity.id
_entity.type
_entity.pdbx_description
1 polymer ?
#
loop_
_entity_poly.entity_id
_entity_poly.type
_entity_poly.pdbx_seq_one_letter_code
_entity_poly.pdbx_strand_id
1 'polypeptide(L)'
;MKKLLIIALAATATTIVACSDVKRTPGTIYMPDMAYSRAYESYADYSNLTEKGIHYTAMPVEGTMPRGAELPFHIAKDAPGDTTNYNASKAVPNPIESMSEAETIEAERLYQINCGICHGNKLDGNGPLYKDGNGPYAAKPATLVGDAKYEAMPDGQMFYSVAYGKNMMGSYASQLNRKQRWMVIKYIKNKQKEAKAAASTTTAIPSARRESLICLL
;
A
#
# COMPACT_ATOMS: atom_id res chain seq x y z
N MET A 1 9.40 15.65 58.22
CA MET A 1 9.77 14.82 57.06
C MET A 1 8.59 14.01 56.50
N LYS A 2 7.86 13.20 57.29
CA LYS A 2 6.74 12.39 56.80
C LYS A 2 5.62 13.20 56.09
N LYS A 3 5.28 14.41 56.62
CA LYS A 3 4.25 15.27 56.01
C LYS A 3 4.65 15.82 54.65
N LEU A 4 5.95 16.16 54.45
CA LEU A 4 6.49 16.63 53.18
C LEU A 4 6.51 15.50 52.12
N LEU A 5 6.78 14.27 52.55
CA LEU A 5 6.79 13.12 51.66
C LEU A 5 5.38 12.78 51.18
N ILE A 6 4.37 12.94 52.03
CA ILE A 6 2.93 12.73 51.67
C ILE A 6 2.49 13.82 50.66
N ILE A 7 2.89 15.07 50.85
CA ILE A 7 2.55 16.18 49.98
C ILE A 7 3.23 15.97 48.59
N ALA A 8 4.51 15.57 48.60
CA ALA A 8 5.22 15.26 47.34
C ALA A 8 4.61 14.11 46.57
N LEU A 9 4.18 13.04 47.29
CA LEU A 9 3.51 11.88 46.66
C LEU A 9 2.13 12.25 46.11
N ALA A 10 1.36 13.08 46.80
CA ALA A 10 0.08 13.59 46.33
C ALA A 10 0.25 14.50 45.09
N ALA A 11 1.25 15.36 45.07
CA ALA A 11 1.53 16.21 43.91
C ALA A 11 1.97 15.42 42.69
N THR A 12 2.78 14.36 42.86
CA THR A 12 3.15 13.48 41.76
C THR A 12 1.98 12.65 41.24
N ALA A 13 1.12 12.17 42.10
CA ALA A 13 -0.08 11.45 41.70
C ALA A 13 -1.06 12.32 40.91
N THR A 14 -1.25 13.58 41.31
CA THR A 14 -2.12 14.51 40.56
C THR A 14 -1.54 14.89 39.18
N THR A 15 -0.24 15.02 39.04
CA THR A 15 0.39 15.30 37.73
C THR A 15 0.30 14.14 36.76
N ILE A 16 0.38 12.88 37.23
CA ILE A 16 0.26 11.70 36.39
C ILE A 16 -1.18 11.54 35.85
N VAL A 17 -2.19 11.82 36.64
CA VAL A 17 -3.61 11.73 36.23
C VAL A 17 -3.98 12.85 35.27
N ALA A 18 -3.41 14.04 35.40
CA ALA A 18 -3.74 15.20 34.57
C ALA A 18 -3.28 15.06 33.10
N CYS A 19 -2.30 14.18 32.80
CA CYS A 19 -1.76 14.01 31.45
C CYS A 19 -2.38 12.81 30.69
N SER A 20 -3.29 12.04 31.28
CA SER A 20 -3.75 10.77 30.71
C SER A 20 -5.00 10.88 29.82
N ASP A 21 -5.68 12.02 29.80
CA ASP A 21 -6.96 12.12 29.06
C ASP A 21 -6.78 12.82 27.71
N VAL A 22 -6.66 12.00 26.67
CA VAL A 22 -6.74 12.50 25.28
C VAL A 22 -8.21 12.86 25.02
N LYS A 23 -8.54 14.15 25.16
CA LYS A 23 -9.85 14.67 24.81
C LYS A 23 -10.08 14.50 23.29
N ARG A 24 -10.94 13.56 22.93
CA ARG A 24 -11.38 13.33 21.55
C ARG A 24 -12.58 14.17 21.13
N THR A 25 -13.09 15.00 22.04
CA THR A 25 -14.19 15.93 21.78
C THR A 25 -13.66 17.36 21.68
N PRO A 26 -14.21 18.18 20.78
CA PRO A 26 -13.74 19.56 20.56
C PRO A 26 -13.85 20.49 21.79
N GLY A 27 -14.41 20.02 22.89
CA GLY A 27 -14.63 20.83 24.11
C GLY A 27 -15.84 21.76 24.00
N THR A 28 -16.02 22.63 25.00
CA THR A 28 -17.08 23.65 25.01
C THR A 28 -16.58 24.94 24.39
N ILE A 29 -17.36 25.50 23.49
CA ILE A 29 -17.05 26.76 22.80
C ILE A 29 -17.99 27.84 23.35
N TYR A 30 -17.44 29.02 23.68
CA TYR A 30 -18.24 30.17 24.04
C TYR A 30 -18.93 30.74 22.80
N MET A 31 -20.26 30.88 22.82
CA MET A 31 -21.09 31.28 21.67
C MET A 31 -20.83 30.40 20.44
N PRO A 32 -21.28 29.15 20.44
CA PRO A 32 -20.92 28.16 19.39
C PRO A 32 -21.48 28.48 17.99
N ASP A 33 -22.46 29.34 17.86
CA ASP A 33 -23.21 29.74 16.64
C ASP A 33 -23.02 28.82 15.42
N MET A 34 -21.96 29.02 14.62
CA MET A 34 -21.64 28.22 13.43
C MET A 34 -20.45 27.26 13.66
N ALA A 35 -20.07 27.00 14.92
CA ALA A 35 -18.94 26.08 15.21
C ALA A 35 -19.26 24.63 14.83
N TYR A 36 -20.54 24.26 14.79
CA TYR A 36 -21.00 22.94 14.38
C TYR A 36 -21.96 23.07 13.21
N SER A 37 -21.75 22.30 12.17
CA SER A 37 -22.67 22.18 11.06
C SER A 37 -24.01 21.61 11.55
N ARG A 38 -25.14 22.22 11.11
CA ARG A 38 -26.47 21.65 11.31
C ARG A 38 -26.87 20.73 10.16
N ALA A 39 -26.11 20.75 9.07
CA ALA A 39 -26.30 19.82 7.95
C ALA A 39 -25.79 18.43 8.30
N TYR A 40 -26.43 17.42 7.74
CA TYR A 40 -25.93 16.06 7.82
C TYR A 40 -24.76 15.89 6.87
N GLU A 41 -23.59 15.52 7.41
CA GLU A 41 -22.35 15.34 6.66
C GLU A 41 -22.06 13.85 6.50
N SER A 42 -21.34 13.46 5.44
CA SER A 42 -21.15 12.05 5.05
C SER A 42 -20.52 11.16 6.11
N TYR A 43 -19.81 11.71 7.08
CA TYR A 43 -19.13 10.97 8.16
C TYR A 43 -19.59 11.38 9.57
N ALA A 44 -20.73 12.10 9.66
CA ALA A 44 -21.30 12.48 10.95
C ALA A 44 -22.00 11.30 11.63
N ASP A 45 -22.30 11.44 12.92
CA ASP A 45 -23.13 10.48 13.65
C ASP A 45 -24.61 10.66 13.27
N TYR A 46 -25.23 9.61 12.78
CA TYR A 46 -26.64 9.55 12.36
C TYR A 46 -27.50 8.68 13.29
N SER A 47 -27.04 8.37 14.47
CA SER A 47 -27.77 7.53 15.42
C SER A 47 -29.20 8.02 15.66
N ASN A 48 -29.40 9.32 15.77
CA ASN A 48 -30.71 9.97 15.91
C ASN A 48 -31.68 9.75 14.73
N LEU A 49 -31.16 9.56 13.52
CA LEU A 49 -31.96 9.24 12.34
C LEU A 49 -32.22 7.73 12.24
N THR A 50 -31.22 6.93 12.55
CA THR A 50 -31.30 5.47 12.54
C THR A 50 -32.33 4.95 13.54
N GLU A 51 -32.41 5.56 14.73
CA GLU A 51 -33.46 5.26 15.74
C GLU A 51 -34.87 5.53 15.22
N LYS A 52 -35.03 6.46 14.28
CA LYS A 52 -36.29 6.76 13.60
C LYS A 52 -36.52 5.93 12.34
N GLY A 53 -35.67 4.96 12.05
CA GLY A 53 -35.72 4.13 10.84
C GLY A 53 -35.31 4.85 9.56
N ILE A 54 -34.66 6.02 9.66
CA ILE A 54 -34.19 6.78 8.52
C ILE A 54 -32.71 6.45 8.28
N HIS A 55 -32.42 5.78 7.17
CA HIS A 55 -31.05 5.44 6.76
C HIS A 55 -30.51 6.51 5.81
N TYR A 56 -29.93 7.56 6.34
CA TYR A 56 -29.43 8.71 5.55
C TYR A 56 -28.27 8.32 4.64
N THR A 57 -27.35 7.49 5.12
CA THR A 57 -26.22 6.96 4.36
C THR A 57 -26.41 5.47 4.10
N ALA A 58 -27.50 5.10 3.44
CA ALA A 58 -27.76 3.71 3.11
C ALA A 58 -26.66 3.17 2.18
N MET A 59 -26.04 2.07 2.59
CA MET A 59 -25.15 1.33 1.71
C MET A 59 -25.94 0.82 0.50
N PRO A 60 -25.34 0.81 -0.69
CA PRO A 60 -25.97 0.21 -1.86
C PRO A 60 -26.39 -1.23 -1.57
N VAL A 61 -27.43 -1.71 -2.24
CA VAL A 61 -27.85 -3.11 -2.13
C VAL A 61 -26.68 -4.01 -2.52
N GLU A 62 -26.44 -5.05 -1.73
CA GLU A 62 -25.34 -6.00 -1.98
C GLU A 62 -25.42 -6.55 -3.40
N GLY A 63 -24.29 -6.61 -4.10
CA GLY A 63 -24.20 -7.03 -5.50
C GLY A 63 -24.46 -5.93 -6.52
N THR A 64 -24.83 -4.71 -6.11
CA THR A 64 -24.92 -3.57 -7.03
C THR A 64 -23.56 -2.97 -7.33
N MET A 65 -23.39 -2.52 -8.56
CA MET A 65 -22.16 -1.87 -9.02
C MET A 65 -22.40 -0.42 -9.42
N PRO A 66 -21.56 0.54 -9.04
CA PRO A 66 -21.63 1.89 -9.54
C PRO A 66 -21.52 1.92 -11.06
N ARG A 67 -22.24 2.85 -11.71
CA ARG A 67 -22.14 3.04 -13.15
C ARG A 67 -20.71 3.44 -13.55
N GLY A 68 -20.10 2.71 -14.49
CA GLY A 68 -18.74 2.95 -14.94
C GLY A 68 -17.66 2.27 -14.06
N ALA A 69 -18.05 1.56 -13.01
CA ALA A 69 -17.10 0.75 -12.26
C ALA A 69 -16.74 -0.54 -13.03
N GLU A 70 -15.48 -0.96 -12.88
CA GLU A 70 -15.04 -2.25 -13.40
C GLU A 70 -15.60 -3.39 -12.55
N LEU A 71 -15.91 -4.53 -13.21
CA LEU A 71 -16.34 -5.74 -12.51
C LEU A 71 -15.33 -6.15 -11.42
N PRO A 72 -15.78 -6.67 -10.28
CA PRO A 72 -14.89 -7.19 -9.26
C PRO A 72 -13.96 -8.28 -9.81
N PHE A 73 -12.82 -8.47 -9.18
CA PHE A 73 -11.94 -9.58 -9.51
C PHE A 73 -12.69 -10.90 -9.24
N HIS A 74 -12.73 -11.78 -10.24
CA HIS A 74 -13.56 -13.00 -10.21
C HIS A 74 -13.05 -14.08 -9.24
N ILE A 75 -11.82 -13.94 -8.77
CA ILE A 75 -11.25 -14.86 -7.76
C ILE A 75 -11.40 -14.20 -6.39
N ALA A 76 -12.10 -14.88 -5.48
CA ALA A 76 -12.32 -14.38 -4.12
C ALA A 76 -11.04 -14.44 -3.27
N LYS A 77 -11.04 -13.69 -2.17
CA LYS A 77 -9.98 -13.78 -1.18
C LYS A 77 -10.02 -15.14 -0.46
N ASP A 78 -8.86 -15.75 -0.29
CA ASP A 78 -8.72 -16.97 0.51
C ASP A 78 -9.02 -16.74 1.99
N ALA A 79 -9.53 -17.75 2.66
CA ALA A 79 -9.62 -17.79 4.12
C ALA A 79 -8.20 -17.80 4.74
N PRO A 80 -8.06 -17.37 6.01
CA PRO A 80 -6.77 -17.46 6.69
C PRO A 80 -6.19 -18.88 6.67
N GLY A 81 -4.99 -19.04 6.14
CA GLY A 81 -4.30 -20.33 6.01
C GLY A 81 -4.57 -21.09 4.70
N ASP A 82 -5.57 -20.70 3.92
CA ASP A 82 -5.82 -21.24 2.59
C ASP A 82 -5.02 -20.49 1.51
N THR A 83 -4.67 -21.18 0.43
CA THR A 83 -3.94 -20.63 -0.72
C THR A 83 -4.52 -21.13 -2.06
N THR A 84 -5.71 -21.67 -2.04
CA THR A 84 -6.37 -22.27 -3.21
C THR A 84 -6.59 -21.21 -4.30
N ASN A 85 -7.21 -20.10 -3.95
CA ASN A 85 -7.49 -19.01 -4.87
C ASN A 85 -6.23 -18.23 -5.26
N TYR A 86 -5.28 -18.10 -4.33
CA TYR A 86 -3.96 -17.56 -4.64
C TYR A 86 -3.22 -18.38 -5.69
N ASN A 87 -3.33 -19.71 -5.65
CA ASN A 87 -2.77 -20.56 -6.67
C ASN A 87 -3.57 -20.53 -7.98
N ALA A 88 -4.90 -20.51 -7.91
CA ALA A 88 -5.76 -20.38 -9.09
C ALA A 88 -5.50 -19.06 -9.84
N SER A 89 -5.16 -17.98 -9.14
CA SER A 89 -4.86 -16.69 -9.75
C SER A 89 -3.65 -16.72 -10.71
N LYS A 90 -2.78 -17.73 -10.64
CA LYS A 90 -1.65 -17.90 -11.58
C LYS A 90 -2.10 -17.98 -13.05
N ALA A 91 -3.28 -18.52 -13.27
CA ALA A 91 -3.83 -18.68 -14.61
C ALA A 91 -4.42 -17.38 -15.21
N VAL A 92 -4.55 -16.33 -14.42
CA VAL A 92 -5.14 -15.06 -14.86
C VAL A 92 -4.10 -14.20 -15.57
N PRO A 93 -4.24 -13.94 -16.87
CA PRO A 93 -3.33 -13.07 -17.60
C PRO A 93 -3.60 -11.59 -17.25
N ASN A 94 -2.60 -10.75 -17.48
CA ASN A 94 -2.79 -9.31 -17.43
C ASN A 94 -3.62 -8.86 -18.65
N PRO A 95 -4.75 -8.19 -18.48
CA PRO A 95 -5.56 -7.71 -19.59
C PRO A 95 -4.89 -6.56 -20.37
N ILE A 96 -3.84 -5.96 -19.84
CA ILE A 96 -3.09 -4.88 -20.47
C ILE A 96 -1.90 -5.47 -21.24
N GLU A 97 -2.05 -5.63 -22.54
CA GLU A 97 -1.00 -6.17 -23.40
C GLU A 97 0.15 -5.17 -23.62
N SER A 98 -0.19 -3.90 -23.84
CA SER A 98 0.76 -2.80 -24.00
C SER A 98 0.26 -1.56 -23.29
N MET A 99 1.18 -0.68 -22.91
CA MET A 99 0.87 0.63 -22.33
C MET A 99 1.45 1.71 -23.25
N SER A 100 0.70 2.79 -23.43
CA SER A 100 1.20 4.02 -24.03
C SER A 100 2.27 4.66 -23.14
N GLU A 101 3.00 5.63 -23.67
CA GLU A 101 3.98 6.39 -22.88
C GLU A 101 3.33 7.09 -21.68
N ALA A 102 2.18 7.73 -21.89
CA ALA A 102 1.42 8.38 -20.82
C ALA A 102 0.95 7.38 -19.72
N GLU A 103 0.47 6.20 -20.13
CA GLU A 103 0.09 5.15 -19.18
C GLU A 103 1.30 4.57 -18.43
N THR A 104 2.45 4.51 -19.07
CA THR A 104 3.70 4.05 -18.43
C THR A 104 4.17 5.05 -17.38
N ILE A 105 4.14 6.34 -17.67
CA ILE A 105 4.46 7.42 -16.71
C ILE A 105 3.49 7.37 -15.52
N GLU A 106 2.20 7.20 -15.79
CA GLU A 106 1.20 7.09 -14.72
C GLU A 106 1.39 5.80 -13.89
N ALA A 107 1.70 4.66 -14.50
CA ALA A 107 1.98 3.43 -13.81
C ALA A 107 3.22 3.53 -12.91
N GLU A 108 4.27 4.21 -13.39
CA GLU A 108 5.46 4.52 -12.59
C GLU A 108 5.11 5.42 -11.39
N ARG A 109 4.35 6.48 -11.62
CA ARG A 109 3.89 7.37 -10.54
C ARG A 109 3.10 6.60 -9.48
N LEU A 110 2.16 5.76 -9.90
CA LEU A 110 1.35 4.93 -9.00
C LEU A 110 2.21 3.94 -8.22
N TYR A 111 3.22 3.34 -8.87
CA TYR A 111 4.18 2.46 -8.21
C TYR A 111 4.99 3.22 -7.14
N GLN A 112 5.54 4.38 -7.47
CA GLN A 112 6.36 5.16 -6.54
C GLN A 112 5.56 5.58 -5.31
N ILE A 113 4.32 6.02 -5.49
CA ILE A 113 3.46 6.48 -4.38
C ILE A 113 3.03 5.33 -3.48
N ASN A 114 2.61 4.20 -4.05
CA ASN A 114 1.96 3.13 -3.28
C ASN A 114 2.91 1.97 -2.92
N CYS A 115 3.90 1.68 -3.75
CA CYS A 115 4.74 0.49 -3.63
C CYS A 115 6.19 0.83 -3.27
N GLY A 116 6.70 1.95 -3.80
CA GLY A 116 8.10 2.37 -3.67
C GLY A 116 8.54 2.58 -2.22
N ILE A 117 7.63 2.97 -1.33
CA ILE A 117 7.93 3.16 0.10
C ILE A 117 8.45 1.87 0.77
N CYS A 118 7.99 0.70 0.31
CA CYS A 118 8.45 -0.60 0.78
C CYS A 118 9.45 -1.24 -0.19
N HIS A 119 9.09 -1.31 -1.49
CA HIS A 119 9.85 -2.07 -2.49
C HIS A 119 11.02 -1.30 -3.11
N GLY A 120 11.17 -0.01 -2.78
CA GLY A 120 12.20 0.85 -3.34
C GLY A 120 11.92 1.29 -4.78
N ASN A 121 12.48 2.44 -5.18
CA ASN A 121 12.32 2.95 -6.55
C ASN A 121 13.04 2.07 -7.59
N LYS A 122 14.05 1.30 -7.16
CA LYS A 122 14.79 0.33 -8.00
C LYS A 122 14.15 -1.06 -8.01
N LEU A 123 13.02 -1.26 -7.34
CA LEU A 123 12.34 -2.55 -7.19
C LEU A 123 13.20 -3.62 -6.47
N ASP A 124 14.19 -3.20 -5.69
CA ASP A 124 15.18 -4.02 -5.00
C ASP A 124 14.78 -4.42 -3.55
N GLY A 125 13.58 -4.01 -3.13
CA GLY A 125 13.08 -4.23 -1.77
C GLY A 125 13.73 -3.32 -0.73
N ASN A 126 14.44 -2.27 -1.15
CA ASN A 126 15.13 -1.35 -0.28
C ASN A 126 14.43 0.03 -0.25
N GLY A 127 13.16 0.02 0.09
CA GLY A 127 12.40 1.25 0.28
C GLY A 127 12.70 1.93 1.62
N PRO A 128 12.23 3.19 1.80
CA PRO A 128 12.44 3.97 3.03
C PRO A 128 12.03 3.27 4.32
N LEU A 129 11.02 2.38 4.28
CA LEU A 129 10.58 1.64 5.47
C LEU A 129 11.53 0.51 5.88
N TYR A 130 12.38 0.00 4.97
CA TYR A 130 13.39 -1.00 5.27
C TYR A 130 14.80 -0.37 5.45
N LYS A 131 15.24 0.45 4.49
CA LYS A 131 16.48 1.27 4.52
C LYS A 131 17.70 0.45 4.98
N ASP A 132 18.02 -0.62 4.26
CA ASP A 132 19.14 -1.54 4.57
C ASP A 132 19.10 -2.10 6.01
N GLY A 133 17.90 -2.32 6.56
CA GLY A 133 17.69 -2.79 7.93
C GLY A 133 17.69 -1.69 8.99
N ASN A 134 17.87 -0.42 8.61
CA ASN A 134 17.85 0.73 9.53
C ASN A 134 16.48 1.43 9.56
N GLY A 135 15.51 0.89 8.84
CA GLY A 135 14.13 1.40 8.82
C GLY A 135 13.27 0.80 9.94
N PRO A 136 12.01 1.25 10.05
CA PRO A 136 11.07 0.72 11.04
C PRO A 136 10.67 -0.74 10.77
N TYR A 137 10.88 -1.28 9.56
CA TYR A 137 10.59 -2.67 9.22
C TYR A 137 11.84 -3.53 9.34
N ALA A 138 11.77 -4.55 10.19
CA ALA A 138 12.86 -5.50 10.40
C ALA A 138 13.04 -6.47 9.23
N ALA A 139 11.97 -6.77 8.48
CA ALA A 139 12.00 -7.71 7.37
C ALA A 139 12.08 -6.98 6.03
N LYS A 140 13.03 -7.40 5.18
CA LYS A 140 13.18 -6.86 3.82
C LYS A 140 11.95 -7.20 2.97
N PRO A 141 11.30 -6.20 2.34
CA PRO A 141 10.26 -6.43 1.34
C PRO A 141 10.80 -7.23 0.14
N ALA A 142 9.89 -7.83 -0.62
CA ALA A 142 10.25 -8.62 -1.79
C ALA A 142 11.10 -7.80 -2.78
N THR A 143 12.22 -8.35 -3.21
CA THR A 143 13.03 -7.84 -4.31
C THR A 143 12.35 -8.21 -5.62
N LEU A 144 11.68 -7.22 -6.25
CA LEU A 144 10.87 -7.47 -7.44
C LEU A 144 11.71 -7.60 -8.71
N VAL A 145 12.89 -7.00 -8.76
CA VAL A 145 13.89 -7.11 -9.84
C VAL A 145 15.17 -7.70 -9.27
N GLY A 146 15.69 -8.73 -9.90
CA GLY A 146 16.91 -9.45 -9.48
C GLY A 146 16.67 -10.67 -8.62
N ASP A 147 15.43 -11.02 -8.27
CA ASP A 147 15.07 -12.27 -7.60
C ASP A 147 14.26 -13.15 -8.57
N ALA A 148 14.81 -14.28 -8.95
CA ALA A 148 14.22 -15.24 -9.89
C ALA A 148 12.82 -15.68 -9.49
N LYS A 149 12.52 -15.79 -8.18
CA LYS A 149 11.20 -16.17 -7.66
C LYS A 149 10.13 -15.16 -8.04
N TYR A 150 10.40 -13.87 -7.85
CA TYR A 150 9.43 -12.81 -8.12
C TYR A 150 9.39 -12.43 -9.60
N GLU A 151 10.49 -12.63 -10.32
CA GLU A 151 10.52 -12.47 -11.78
C GLU A 151 9.71 -13.54 -12.50
N ALA A 152 9.74 -14.79 -12.02
CA ALA A 152 8.95 -15.88 -12.53
C ALA A 152 7.46 -15.85 -12.09
N MET A 153 7.12 -14.99 -11.12
CA MET A 153 5.75 -14.93 -10.60
C MET A 153 4.77 -14.45 -11.67
N PRO A 154 3.66 -15.19 -11.93
CA PRO A 154 2.64 -14.77 -12.89
C PRO A 154 1.93 -13.48 -12.49
N ASP A 155 1.49 -12.71 -13.48
CA ASP A 155 0.83 -11.41 -13.30
C ASP A 155 -0.42 -11.51 -12.42
N GLY A 156 -1.25 -12.54 -12.62
CA GLY A 156 -2.45 -12.76 -11.82
C GLY A 156 -2.17 -13.02 -10.35
N GLN A 157 -1.05 -13.68 -10.03
CA GLN A 157 -0.64 -13.93 -8.66
C GLN A 157 -0.12 -12.63 -7.99
N MET A 158 0.56 -11.78 -8.76
CA MET A 158 0.92 -10.43 -8.31
C MET A 158 -0.32 -9.58 -8.07
N PHE A 159 -1.31 -9.68 -8.99
CA PHE A 159 -2.57 -8.96 -8.84
C PHE A 159 -3.34 -9.39 -7.58
N TYR A 160 -3.41 -10.68 -7.32
CA TYR A 160 -4.05 -11.20 -6.11
C TYR A 160 -3.37 -10.63 -4.85
N SER A 161 -2.03 -10.60 -4.84
CA SER A 161 -1.27 -10.05 -3.70
C SER A 161 -1.52 -8.56 -3.49
N VAL A 162 -1.62 -7.78 -4.57
CA VAL A 162 -1.94 -6.34 -4.51
C VAL A 162 -3.40 -6.11 -4.08
N ALA A 163 -4.33 -6.95 -4.57
CA ALA A 163 -5.75 -6.79 -4.29
C ALA A 163 -6.12 -7.16 -2.84
N TYR A 164 -5.57 -8.24 -2.32
CA TYR A 164 -5.98 -8.81 -1.04
C TYR A 164 -4.95 -8.72 0.07
N GLY A 165 -3.72 -8.35 -0.30
CA GLY A 165 -2.57 -8.41 0.59
C GLY A 165 -1.93 -9.80 0.63
N LYS A 166 -0.68 -9.86 1.06
CA LYS A 166 0.06 -11.12 1.28
C LYS A 166 1.07 -10.94 2.39
N ASN A 167 0.99 -11.78 3.42
CA ASN A 167 1.84 -11.70 4.62
C ASN A 167 1.79 -10.29 5.26
N MET A 168 2.92 -9.59 5.30
CA MET A 168 3.03 -8.23 5.84
C MET A 168 2.48 -7.15 4.89
N MET A 169 2.28 -7.46 3.62
CA MET A 169 1.76 -6.52 2.64
C MET A 169 0.24 -6.41 2.78
N GLY A 170 -0.25 -5.20 3.03
CA GLY A 170 -1.68 -4.90 3.09
C GLY A 170 -2.35 -4.90 1.71
N SER A 171 -3.68 -4.86 1.70
CA SER A 171 -4.49 -4.71 0.49
C SER A 171 -4.40 -3.27 -0.04
N TYR A 172 -4.26 -3.13 -1.36
CA TYR A 172 -4.32 -1.85 -2.08
C TYR A 172 -5.61 -1.66 -2.87
N ALA A 173 -6.64 -2.43 -2.53
CA ALA A 173 -7.94 -2.36 -3.23
C ALA A 173 -8.64 -1.02 -3.04
N SER A 174 -8.41 -0.34 -1.92
CA SER A 174 -8.98 0.99 -1.61
C SER A 174 -8.20 2.16 -2.24
N GLN A 175 -6.91 2.00 -2.49
CA GLN A 175 -6.05 3.06 -3.04
C GLN A 175 -5.97 3.04 -4.57
N LEU A 176 -6.06 1.86 -5.16
CA LEU A 176 -5.91 1.65 -6.59
C LEU A 176 -7.14 0.96 -7.17
N ASN A 177 -7.70 1.49 -8.25
CA ASN A 177 -8.72 0.80 -9.00
C ASN A 177 -8.15 -0.44 -9.72
N ARG A 178 -9.02 -1.28 -10.29
CA ARG A 178 -8.60 -2.53 -10.92
C ARG A 178 -7.63 -2.31 -12.08
N LYS A 179 -7.91 -1.33 -12.96
CA LYS A 179 -7.04 -0.98 -14.09
C LYS A 179 -5.67 -0.53 -13.59
N GLN A 180 -5.63 0.35 -12.59
CA GLN A 180 -4.38 0.88 -12.02
C GLN A 180 -3.52 -0.24 -11.41
N ARG A 181 -4.13 -1.21 -10.73
CA ARG A 181 -3.39 -2.38 -10.20
C ARG A 181 -2.73 -3.19 -11.33
N TRP A 182 -3.43 -3.42 -12.44
CA TRP A 182 -2.86 -4.09 -13.61
C TRP A 182 -1.75 -3.27 -14.27
N MET A 183 -1.91 -1.94 -14.34
CA MET A 183 -0.88 -1.03 -14.87
C MET A 183 0.41 -1.11 -14.05
N VAL A 184 0.30 -1.07 -12.71
CA VAL A 184 1.48 -1.19 -11.83
C VAL A 184 2.17 -2.54 -12.01
N ILE A 185 1.43 -3.63 -12.13
CA ILE A 185 2.02 -4.96 -12.39
C ILE A 185 2.73 -4.98 -13.73
N LYS A 186 2.12 -4.40 -14.77
CA LYS A 186 2.73 -4.30 -16.09
C LYS A 186 4.03 -3.49 -16.06
N TYR A 187 4.05 -2.38 -15.33
CA TYR A 187 5.26 -1.60 -15.09
C TYR A 187 6.36 -2.45 -14.43
N ILE A 188 6.06 -3.17 -13.36
CA ILE A 188 7.01 -4.07 -12.69
C ILE A 188 7.57 -5.10 -13.68
N LYS A 189 6.71 -5.74 -14.47
CA LYS A 189 7.11 -6.74 -15.48
C LYS A 189 7.98 -6.15 -16.59
N ASN A 190 7.71 -4.93 -17.00
CA ASN A 190 8.55 -4.23 -17.96
C ASN A 190 9.94 -3.95 -17.38
N LYS A 191 10.04 -3.47 -16.14
CA LYS A 191 11.33 -3.26 -15.45
C LYS A 191 12.11 -4.56 -15.26
N GLN A 192 11.44 -5.68 -14.97
CA GLN A 192 12.07 -7.00 -14.92
C GLN A 192 12.67 -7.41 -16.27
N LYS A 193 11.95 -7.14 -17.37
CA LYS A 193 12.45 -7.41 -18.74
C LYS A 193 13.63 -6.52 -19.12
N GLU A 194 13.56 -5.23 -18.80
CA GLU A 194 14.65 -4.26 -19.04
C GLU A 194 15.92 -4.70 -18.29
N ALA A 195 15.81 -5.08 -17.02
CA ALA A 195 16.95 -5.55 -16.25
C ALA A 195 17.57 -6.83 -16.80
N LYS A 196 16.77 -7.78 -17.27
CA LYS A 196 17.25 -9.01 -17.93
C LYS A 196 17.96 -8.71 -19.25
N ALA A 197 17.42 -7.81 -20.06
CA ALA A 197 18.06 -7.41 -21.33
C ALA A 197 19.40 -6.72 -21.06
N ALA A 198 19.48 -5.84 -20.07
CA ALA A 198 20.74 -5.19 -19.69
C ALA A 198 21.80 -6.20 -19.21
N ALA A 199 21.40 -7.19 -18.40
CA ALA A 199 22.31 -8.25 -17.93
C ALA A 199 22.84 -9.11 -19.09
N SER A 200 21.99 -9.47 -20.05
CA SER A 200 22.40 -10.25 -21.24
C SER A 200 23.36 -9.50 -22.14
N THR A 201 23.20 -8.19 -22.29
CA THR A 201 24.09 -7.34 -23.12
C THR A 201 25.48 -7.21 -22.48
N THR A 202 25.55 -7.15 -21.14
CA THR A 202 26.83 -7.04 -20.41
C THR A 202 27.65 -8.32 -20.52
N THR A 203 27.02 -9.49 -20.65
CA THR A 203 27.69 -10.79 -20.80
C THR A 203 28.21 -11.02 -22.23
N ALA A 204 27.70 -10.29 -23.21
CA ALA A 204 28.05 -10.45 -24.63
C ALA A 204 29.25 -9.61 -25.10
N ILE A 205 29.92 -8.85 -24.23
CA ILE A 205 31.13 -8.12 -24.56
C ILE A 205 32.32 -9.09 -24.41
N PRO A 206 32.98 -9.53 -25.53
CA PRO A 206 34.11 -10.42 -25.42
C PRO A 206 35.27 -9.76 -24.68
N SER A 207 35.94 -10.52 -23.83
CA SER A 207 37.10 -10.09 -23.00
C SER A 207 38.28 -9.53 -23.84
N ALA A 208 38.29 -9.74 -25.14
CA ALA A 208 39.33 -9.28 -26.08
C ALA A 208 39.46 -7.74 -26.16
N ARG A 209 38.51 -6.95 -25.66
CA ARG A 209 38.60 -5.48 -25.75
C ARG A 209 39.15 -4.81 -24.48
N ARG A 210 39.47 -5.55 -23.43
CA ARG A 210 40.04 -5.02 -22.18
C ARG A 210 41.56 -4.86 -22.21
N GLU A 211 42.26 -5.60 -23.07
CA GLU A 211 43.74 -5.56 -23.06
C GLU A 211 44.32 -4.45 -23.98
N SER A 212 43.57 -3.90 -24.90
CA SER A 212 44.06 -2.86 -25.81
C SER A 212 43.99 -1.42 -25.26
N LEU A 213 43.41 -1.21 -24.07
CA LEU A 213 43.32 0.15 -23.48
C LEU A 213 44.37 0.43 -22.39
N ILE A 214 45.17 -0.56 -21.98
CA ILE A 214 46.20 -0.40 -20.92
C ILE A 214 47.58 -0.03 -21.53
N CYS A 215 47.72 -0.01 -22.82
CA CYS A 215 49.04 0.25 -23.49
C CYS A 215 49.17 1.66 -24.05
N LEU A 216 48.30 2.62 -23.68
CA LEU A 216 48.32 4.02 -24.17
C LEU A 216 48.20 5.07 -23.03
N LEU A 217 48.78 4.78 -21.85
CA LEU A 217 49.07 5.82 -20.84
C LEU A 217 50.50 5.68 -20.31
#